data_ec3258bb4c4017d723778e0870445762
#
_entry.id   ec3258bb4c4017d723778e0870445762
#
_cell.length_a   1.000
_cell.length_b   1.000
_cell.length_c   1.000
_cell.angle_alpha   90.00
_cell.angle_beta   90.00
_cell.angle_gamma   90.00
#
_symmetry.space_group_name_H-M   'P 1'
#
loop_
_entity.id
_entity.type
_entity.pdbx_description
1 polymer ?
#
loop_
_entity_poly.entity_id
_entity_poly.type
_entity_poly.pdbx_seq_one_letter_code
_entity_poly.pdbx_strand_id
1 'polypeptide(L)'
;MEDNYKSYIRTGRCLAQAAFLPALDWSSDSEYIQANTQDREVVVVMASLGRLVTDTDITRNIVWASSNCLLTWASLGVWCGTREPSQDINTAARSHGETLLAVGDDTGSVRLYQHPACQPQCGHHQYSGHSSGVVGLTFLQDDTRLVSVGGKDSAILQWEIE
;
A
#
# COMPACT_ATOMS: atom_id res chain seq x y z
N MET A 1 -43.72 -4.23 -5.75
CA MET A 1 -42.31 -4.51 -5.47
C MET A 1 -41.74 -3.16 -5.06
N GLU A 2 -41.45 -2.96 -3.80
CA GLU A 2 -40.73 -1.76 -3.37
C GLU A 2 -39.27 -1.94 -3.82
N ASP A 3 -38.82 -1.04 -4.65
CA ASP A 3 -37.40 -0.97 -5.07
C ASP A 3 -36.56 -0.60 -3.86
N ASN A 4 -35.93 -1.60 -3.28
CA ASN A 4 -35.11 -1.49 -2.07
C ASN A 4 -33.69 -1.04 -2.43
N TYR A 5 -33.55 -0.10 -3.40
CA TYR A 5 -32.27 0.48 -3.76
C TYR A 5 -31.86 1.50 -2.71
N LYS A 6 -30.76 1.22 -2.01
CA LYS A 6 -30.12 2.21 -1.13
C LYS A 6 -29.59 3.36 -1.97
N SER A 7 -30.00 4.58 -1.67
CA SER A 7 -29.44 5.77 -2.30
C SER A 7 -28.22 6.25 -1.51
N TYR A 8 -27.23 6.80 -2.23
CA TYR A 8 -26.04 7.39 -1.64
C TYR A 8 -26.03 8.89 -1.88
N ILE A 9 -25.67 9.65 -0.87
CA ILE A 9 -25.50 11.09 -0.95
C ILE A 9 -24.05 11.43 -0.59
N ARG A 10 -23.49 12.43 -1.28
CA ARG A 10 -22.17 12.94 -0.94
C ARG A 10 -22.25 13.78 0.34
N THR A 11 -21.61 13.32 1.44
CA THR A 11 -21.63 13.98 2.73
C THR A 11 -20.44 14.90 2.96
N GLY A 12 -19.35 14.75 2.17
CA GLY A 12 -18.14 15.55 2.36
C GLY A 12 -17.31 15.69 1.08
N ARG A 13 -16.35 16.60 1.14
CA ARG A 13 -15.32 16.79 0.12
C ARG A 13 -14.05 17.28 0.82
N CYS A 14 -12.94 16.59 0.59
CA CYS A 14 -11.60 17.09 0.90
C CYS A 14 -10.90 17.43 -0.41
N LEU A 15 -10.27 18.59 -0.47
CA LEU A 15 -9.38 18.98 -1.54
C LEU A 15 -7.95 18.79 -1.00
N ALA A 16 -7.40 17.59 -1.18
CA ALA A 16 -5.97 17.40 -1.08
C ALA A 16 -5.32 18.12 -2.28
N GLN A 17 -4.20 18.79 -2.04
CA GLN A 17 -3.51 19.56 -3.09
C GLN A 17 -2.88 18.69 -4.18
N ALA A 18 -3.01 17.39 -4.09
CA ALA A 18 -2.41 16.45 -5.00
C ALA A 18 -3.23 16.27 -6.28
N ALA A 19 -2.53 16.10 -7.38
CA ALA A 19 -3.14 15.97 -8.69
C ALA A 19 -3.88 14.63 -8.88
N PHE A 20 -3.40 13.54 -8.29
CA PHE A 20 -3.94 12.21 -8.46
C PHE A 20 -3.79 11.37 -7.19
N LEU A 21 -4.83 10.63 -6.83
CA LEU A 21 -4.89 9.74 -5.68
C LEU A 21 -5.12 8.30 -6.16
N PRO A 22 -4.06 7.51 -6.36
CA PRO A 22 -4.18 6.15 -6.90
C PRO A 22 -4.78 5.14 -5.94
N ALA A 23 -4.68 5.37 -4.64
CA ALA A 23 -5.11 4.43 -3.61
C ALA A 23 -5.65 5.16 -2.38
N LEU A 24 -6.56 4.49 -1.69
CA LEU A 24 -7.07 4.93 -0.40
C LEU A 24 -7.36 3.73 0.51
N ASP A 25 -7.29 3.97 1.82
CA ASP A 25 -7.69 3.04 2.86
C ASP A 25 -8.56 3.73 3.89
N TRP A 26 -9.48 2.96 4.49
CA TRP A 26 -10.24 3.37 5.67
C TRP A 26 -9.55 2.91 6.94
N SER A 27 -9.66 3.70 8.00
CA SER A 27 -9.32 3.23 9.35
C SER A 27 -10.35 2.23 9.85
N SER A 28 -9.92 1.33 10.73
CA SER A 28 -10.77 0.26 11.27
C SER A 28 -11.95 0.79 12.09
N ASP A 29 -11.81 2.00 12.69
CA ASP A 29 -12.85 2.72 13.42
C ASP A 29 -13.76 3.57 12.51
N SER A 30 -13.45 3.63 11.21
CA SER A 30 -14.15 4.46 10.21
C SER A 30 -14.06 5.98 10.46
N GLU A 31 -13.13 6.45 11.28
CA GLU A 31 -12.95 7.88 11.55
C GLU A 31 -12.03 8.58 10.55
N TYR A 32 -11.09 7.82 9.93
CA TYR A 32 -10.06 8.37 9.06
C TYR A 32 -10.02 7.67 7.71
N ILE A 33 -9.56 8.43 6.73
CA ILE A 33 -9.21 7.93 5.39
C ILE A 33 -7.77 8.34 5.12
N GLN A 34 -6.92 7.39 4.71
CA GLN A 34 -5.63 7.73 4.12
C GLN A 34 -5.67 7.60 2.61
N ALA A 35 -4.86 8.38 1.94
CA ALA A 35 -4.62 8.26 0.52
C ALA A 35 -3.14 8.50 0.21
N ASN A 36 -2.64 7.84 -0.80
CA ASN A 36 -1.36 8.20 -1.39
C ASN A 36 -1.57 9.18 -2.53
N THR A 37 -0.60 10.05 -2.75
CA THR A 37 -0.57 10.94 -3.90
C THR A 37 0.43 10.41 -4.93
N GLN A 38 0.30 10.88 -6.17
CA GLN A 38 1.28 10.57 -7.20
C GLN A 38 2.69 11.10 -6.84
N ASP A 39 2.76 12.16 -6.03
CA ASP A 39 4.03 12.75 -5.57
C ASP A 39 4.61 12.02 -4.35
N ARG A 40 4.10 10.83 -4.02
CA ARG A 40 4.55 9.98 -2.90
C ARG A 40 4.36 10.64 -1.53
N GLU A 41 3.25 11.31 -1.34
CA GLU A 41 2.84 11.82 -0.04
C GLU A 41 1.72 10.96 0.55
N VAL A 42 1.67 10.93 1.87
CA VAL A 42 0.57 10.34 2.64
C VAL A 42 -0.36 11.46 3.08
N VAL A 43 -1.60 11.38 2.66
CA VAL A 43 -2.66 12.30 3.05
C VAL A 43 -3.62 11.57 3.98
N VAL A 44 -3.84 12.10 5.18
CA VAL A 44 -4.83 11.58 6.12
C VAL A 44 -5.93 12.60 6.33
N VAL A 45 -7.17 12.15 6.25
CA VAL A 45 -8.37 12.99 6.33
C VAL A 45 -9.31 12.42 7.38
N MET A 46 -9.84 13.30 8.24
CA MET A 46 -10.96 12.95 9.11
C MET A 46 -12.23 12.77 8.27
N ALA A 47 -12.80 11.57 8.24
CA ALA A 47 -13.89 11.20 7.33
C ALA A 47 -15.16 12.05 7.54
N SER A 48 -15.51 12.32 8.80
CA SER A 48 -16.73 13.07 9.16
C SER A 48 -16.70 14.54 8.73
N LEU A 49 -15.52 15.17 8.74
CA LEU A 49 -15.36 16.60 8.49
C LEU A 49 -14.69 16.93 7.14
N GLY A 50 -14.10 15.94 6.49
CA GLY A 50 -13.31 16.16 5.28
C GLY A 50 -12.07 17.04 5.52
N ARG A 51 -11.53 17.06 6.75
CA ARG A 51 -10.36 17.87 7.11
C ARG A 51 -9.09 17.05 7.10
N LEU A 52 -8.01 17.65 6.61
CA LEU A 52 -6.67 17.08 6.71
C LEU A 52 -6.23 16.94 8.17
N VAL A 53 -5.62 15.81 8.48
CA VAL A 53 -4.99 15.53 9.76
C VAL A 53 -3.48 15.64 9.56
N THR A 54 -2.87 16.63 10.19
CA THR A 54 -1.43 16.91 10.10
C THR A 54 -0.66 16.47 11.34
N ASP A 55 -1.38 16.04 12.38
CA ASP A 55 -0.78 15.56 13.61
C ASP A 55 -0.20 14.15 13.39
N THR A 56 1.13 14.06 13.45
CA THR A 56 1.87 12.83 13.20
C THR A 56 1.67 11.79 14.30
N ASP A 57 1.39 12.20 15.53
CA ASP A 57 1.16 11.28 16.65
C ASP A 57 -0.19 10.57 16.50
N ILE A 58 -1.17 11.27 15.93
CA ILE A 58 -2.47 10.65 15.58
C ILE A 58 -2.28 9.71 14.40
N THR A 59 -1.74 10.20 13.29
CA THR A 59 -1.70 9.45 12.02
C THR A 59 -0.84 8.19 12.08
N ARG A 60 0.18 8.17 12.93
CA ARG A 60 1.08 7.03 13.14
C ARG A 60 0.38 5.83 13.77
N ASN A 61 -0.59 6.08 14.64
CA ASN A 61 -1.23 5.06 15.47
C ASN A 61 -2.57 4.56 14.91
N ILE A 62 -2.97 5.06 13.75
CA ILE A 62 -4.23 4.61 13.11
C ILE A 62 -4.06 3.18 12.59
N VAL A 63 -5.03 2.33 12.93
CA VAL A 63 -5.14 0.98 12.40
C VAL A 63 -6.01 1.03 11.14
N TRP A 64 -5.46 0.56 10.03
CA TRP A 64 -6.11 0.59 8.72
C TRP A 64 -6.85 -0.73 8.44
N ALA A 65 -8.08 -0.63 7.95
CA ALA A 65 -8.93 -1.78 7.61
C ALA A 65 -8.53 -2.45 6.29
N SER A 66 -7.80 -1.73 5.44
CA SER A 66 -7.28 -2.22 4.16
C SER A 66 -5.83 -1.80 3.96
N SER A 67 -5.17 -2.29 2.92
CA SER A 67 -3.75 -2.04 2.63
C SER A 67 -3.55 -1.74 1.14
N ASN A 68 -4.36 -0.84 0.59
CA ASN A 68 -4.25 -0.43 -0.81
C ASN A 68 -3.19 0.66 -1.00
N CYS A 69 -2.97 1.49 0.03
CA CYS A 69 -1.93 2.49 0.01
C CYS A 69 -0.55 1.85 0.12
N LEU A 70 0.30 2.08 -0.87
CA LEU A 70 1.67 1.57 -0.91
C LEU A 70 2.56 2.24 0.13
N LEU A 71 2.40 3.55 0.29
CA LEU A 71 3.15 4.36 1.23
C LEU A 71 2.31 4.59 2.48
N THR A 72 2.78 4.08 3.61
CA THR A 72 2.18 4.24 4.93
C THR A 72 3.27 4.50 5.96
N TRP A 73 2.94 4.87 7.18
CA TRP A 73 3.91 4.95 8.27
C TRP A 73 4.67 3.63 8.48
N ALA A 74 3.97 2.51 8.34
CA ALA A 74 4.54 1.18 8.50
C ALA A 74 5.46 0.73 7.35
N SER A 75 5.47 1.44 6.22
CA SER A 75 6.29 1.12 5.04
C SER A 75 7.30 2.21 4.66
N LEU A 76 7.39 3.30 5.43
CA LEU A 76 8.27 4.43 5.10
C LEU A 76 9.73 4.04 4.83
N GLY A 77 10.25 3.07 5.58
CA GLY A 77 11.64 2.63 5.46
C GLY A 77 11.96 1.97 4.11
N VAL A 78 10.96 1.42 3.45
CA VAL A 78 11.11 0.82 2.11
C VAL A 78 11.44 1.89 1.05
N TRP A 79 10.92 3.10 1.24
CA TRP A 79 11.09 4.23 0.32
C TRP A 79 12.35 5.06 0.62
N CYS A 80 12.87 4.95 1.84
CA CYS A 80 14.05 5.68 2.28
C CYS A 80 15.33 4.95 1.85
N GLY A 81 15.87 5.23 0.69
CA GLY A 81 17.13 4.65 0.21
C GLY A 81 17.14 4.30 -1.27
N THR A 82 16.01 4.25 -1.91
CA THR A 82 15.90 4.06 -3.36
C THR A 82 16.06 5.41 -4.05
N ARG A 83 17.31 5.91 -4.16
CA ARG A 83 17.65 7.10 -4.96
C ARG A 83 17.84 6.79 -6.44
N GLU A 84 17.78 5.51 -6.82
CA GLU A 84 17.87 5.12 -8.22
C GLU A 84 16.51 5.36 -8.90
N PRO A 85 16.47 6.22 -9.93
CA PRO A 85 15.22 6.51 -10.67
C PRO A 85 14.59 5.28 -11.33
N SER A 86 15.37 4.19 -11.42
CA SER A 86 14.97 2.92 -12.06
C SER A 86 14.33 1.90 -11.12
N GLN A 87 14.03 2.26 -9.89
CA GLN A 87 13.45 1.33 -8.90
C GLN A 87 12.15 1.86 -8.32
N ASP A 88 11.23 2.27 -9.19
CA ASP A 88 9.90 2.67 -8.75
C ASP A 88 9.11 1.47 -8.23
N ILE A 89 8.55 1.65 -7.04
CA ILE A 89 7.68 0.64 -6.42
C ILE A 89 6.30 0.75 -7.08
N ASN A 90 5.87 -0.33 -7.70
CA ASN A 90 4.59 -0.39 -8.40
C ASN A 90 3.49 -1.00 -7.55
N THR A 91 3.86 -1.91 -6.65
CA THR A 91 2.89 -2.67 -5.85
C THR A 91 3.49 -3.10 -4.53
N ALA A 92 2.66 -3.22 -3.53
CA ALA A 92 3.02 -3.80 -2.24
C ALA A 92 1.86 -4.64 -1.69
N ALA A 93 2.19 -5.62 -0.89
CA ALA A 93 1.22 -6.43 -0.16
C ALA A 93 1.73 -6.71 1.25
N ARG A 94 0.83 -6.62 2.22
CA ARG A 94 1.09 -6.99 3.61
C ARG A 94 0.52 -8.39 3.87
N SER A 95 1.26 -9.22 4.60
CA SER A 95 0.77 -10.53 5.06
C SER A 95 -0.43 -10.37 6.00
N HIS A 96 -1.31 -11.38 6.05
CA HIS A 96 -2.50 -11.36 6.92
C HIS A 96 -2.12 -11.34 8.41
N GLY A 97 -1.02 -12.02 8.76
CA GLY A 97 -0.44 -11.99 10.11
C GLY A 97 0.33 -10.70 10.43
N GLU A 98 0.36 -9.73 9.51
CA GLU A 98 1.01 -8.42 9.67
C GLU A 98 2.50 -8.47 10.02
N THR A 99 3.19 -9.55 9.68
CA THR A 99 4.61 -9.74 9.99
C THR A 99 5.53 -9.47 8.80
N LEU A 100 4.99 -9.51 7.57
CA LEU A 100 5.74 -9.36 6.34
C LEU A 100 5.14 -8.28 5.44
N LEU A 101 6.01 -7.62 4.68
CA LEU A 101 5.66 -6.68 3.63
C LEU A 101 6.43 -7.06 2.35
N ALA A 102 5.70 -7.42 1.31
CA ALA A 102 6.26 -7.68 0.00
C ALA A 102 6.09 -6.44 -0.90
N VAL A 103 7.12 -6.15 -1.69
CA VAL A 103 7.16 -4.99 -2.60
C VAL A 103 7.66 -5.44 -3.96
N GLY A 104 6.99 -5.00 -5.01
CA GLY A 104 7.36 -5.22 -6.39
C GLY A 104 7.72 -3.92 -7.10
N ASP A 105 8.82 -3.95 -7.86
CA ASP A 105 9.34 -2.78 -8.56
C ASP A 105 9.26 -2.91 -10.09
N ASP A 106 9.60 -1.85 -10.78
CA ASP A 106 9.60 -1.78 -12.24
C ASP A 106 10.75 -2.55 -12.91
N THR A 107 11.76 -2.99 -12.13
CA THR A 107 12.85 -3.85 -12.63
C THR A 107 12.48 -5.34 -12.66
N GLY A 108 11.31 -5.72 -12.12
CA GLY A 108 10.88 -7.11 -12.02
C GLY A 108 11.35 -7.82 -10.75
N SER A 109 11.86 -7.05 -9.77
CA SER A 109 12.28 -7.60 -8.50
C SER A 109 11.14 -7.61 -7.49
N VAL A 110 11.07 -8.68 -6.69
CA VAL A 110 10.22 -8.80 -5.51
C VAL A 110 11.10 -8.70 -4.28
N ARG A 111 10.81 -7.77 -3.39
CA ARG A 111 11.53 -7.59 -2.12
C ARG A 111 10.61 -7.92 -0.96
N LEU A 112 11.12 -8.69 -0.01
CA LEU A 112 10.41 -9.09 1.19
C LEU A 112 11.06 -8.47 2.41
N TYR A 113 10.28 -7.70 3.16
CA TYR A 113 10.68 -7.01 4.38
C TYR A 113 9.95 -7.59 5.59
N GLN A 114 10.54 -7.45 6.76
CA GLN A 114 9.77 -7.58 7.99
C GLN A 114 8.85 -6.36 8.16
N HIS A 115 7.64 -6.58 8.60
CA HIS A 115 6.67 -5.52 8.88
C HIS A 115 6.55 -5.30 10.40
N PRO A 116 6.53 -4.05 10.89
CA PRO A 116 6.58 -2.80 10.12
C PRO A 116 8.00 -2.42 9.66
N ALA A 117 8.13 -1.89 8.45
CA ALA A 117 9.37 -1.44 7.81
C ALA A 117 9.50 0.09 7.89
N CYS A 118 9.60 0.63 9.12
CA CYS A 118 9.58 2.09 9.35
C CYS A 118 10.94 2.76 9.25
N GLN A 119 12.04 2.01 9.44
CA GLN A 119 13.38 2.59 9.50
C GLN A 119 14.02 2.67 8.11
N PRO A 120 14.75 3.76 7.81
CA PRO A 120 15.53 3.83 6.59
C PRO A 120 16.50 2.66 6.48
N GLN A 121 16.64 2.09 5.28
CA GLN A 121 17.53 0.96 4.99
C GLN A 121 17.19 -0.32 5.79
N CYS A 122 15.92 -0.55 6.09
CA CYS A 122 15.49 -1.80 6.68
C CYS A 122 15.95 -2.99 5.80
N GLY A 123 16.46 -4.04 6.46
CA GLY A 123 16.90 -5.26 5.79
C GLY A 123 15.77 -5.92 5.01
N HIS A 124 16.10 -6.48 3.85
CA HIS A 124 15.15 -7.20 3.02
C HIS A 124 15.83 -8.35 2.27
N HIS A 125 15.03 -9.30 1.84
CA HIS A 125 15.42 -10.29 0.84
C HIS A 125 14.90 -9.86 -0.52
N GLN A 126 15.74 -9.95 -1.55
CA GLN A 126 15.38 -9.58 -2.91
C GLN A 126 15.43 -10.82 -3.81
N TYR A 127 14.39 -10.98 -4.61
CA TYR A 127 14.22 -12.08 -5.53
C TYR A 127 13.95 -11.54 -6.93
N SER A 128 14.59 -12.12 -7.93
CA SER A 128 14.37 -11.80 -9.34
C SER A 128 13.68 -12.97 -10.01
N GLY A 129 12.74 -12.70 -10.88
CA GLY A 129 11.98 -13.74 -11.58
C GLY A 129 11.19 -13.21 -12.76
N HIS A 130 10.70 -11.98 -12.63
CA HIS A 130 10.02 -11.31 -13.73
C HIS A 130 11.02 -10.62 -14.67
N SER A 131 10.73 -10.64 -15.96
CA SER A 131 11.52 -9.93 -16.99
C SER A 131 10.98 -8.52 -17.27
N SER A 132 9.94 -8.11 -16.56
CA SER A 132 9.35 -6.77 -16.60
C SER A 132 8.86 -6.37 -15.20
N GLY A 133 8.45 -5.12 -15.04
CA GLY A 133 7.96 -4.63 -13.75
C GLY A 133 6.86 -5.48 -13.16
N VAL A 134 6.94 -5.70 -11.85
CA VAL A 134 5.90 -6.38 -11.06
C VAL A 134 4.73 -5.45 -10.87
N VAL A 135 3.53 -5.88 -11.23
CA VAL A 135 2.32 -5.04 -11.21
C VAL A 135 1.29 -5.48 -10.17
N GLY A 136 1.48 -6.66 -9.59
CA GLY A 136 0.59 -7.18 -8.56
C GLY A 136 1.30 -8.12 -7.61
N LEU A 137 0.95 -8.05 -6.34
CA LEU A 137 1.42 -8.92 -5.27
C LEU A 137 0.25 -9.28 -4.37
N THR A 138 0.20 -10.52 -3.90
CA THR A 138 -0.76 -10.94 -2.90
C THR A 138 -0.23 -12.12 -2.10
N PHE A 139 -0.41 -12.12 -0.79
CA PHE A 139 -0.19 -13.28 0.05
C PHE A 139 -1.41 -14.22 -0.02
N LEU A 140 -1.17 -15.52 0.12
CA LEU A 140 -2.26 -16.45 0.43
C LEU A 140 -2.79 -16.19 1.84
N GLN A 141 -4.01 -16.65 2.09
CA GLN A 141 -4.71 -16.41 3.37
C GLN A 141 -3.95 -16.95 4.60
N ASP A 142 -3.14 -17.98 4.41
CA ASP A 142 -2.33 -18.60 5.45
C ASP A 142 -0.89 -18.06 5.53
N ASP A 143 -0.58 -17.05 4.72
CA ASP A 143 0.74 -16.41 4.58
C ASP A 143 1.89 -17.36 4.21
N THR A 144 1.60 -18.60 3.81
CA THR A 144 2.64 -19.56 3.44
C THR A 144 3.25 -19.27 2.08
N ARG A 145 2.54 -18.52 1.24
CA ARG A 145 2.97 -18.20 -0.12
C ARG A 145 2.64 -16.78 -0.50
N LEU A 146 3.48 -16.25 -1.37
CA LEU A 146 3.27 -14.99 -2.07
C LEU A 146 3.09 -15.26 -3.56
N VAL A 147 2.16 -14.59 -4.19
CA VAL A 147 1.97 -14.61 -5.65
C VAL A 147 2.33 -13.25 -6.21
N SER A 148 3.13 -13.22 -7.26
CA SER A 148 3.48 -12.01 -7.99
C SER A 148 3.05 -12.09 -9.45
N VAL A 149 2.68 -10.94 -10.00
CA VAL A 149 2.24 -10.79 -11.39
C VAL A 149 3.14 -9.78 -12.08
N GLY A 150 3.76 -10.19 -13.17
CA GLY A 150 4.52 -9.30 -14.04
C GLY A 150 3.65 -8.64 -15.09
N GLY A 151 4.00 -7.43 -15.46
CA GLY A 151 3.23 -6.63 -16.42
C GLY A 151 3.38 -7.13 -17.86
N LYS A 152 4.50 -6.80 -18.49
CA LYS A 152 4.72 -7.12 -19.91
C LYS A 152 5.16 -8.56 -20.17
N ASP A 153 5.72 -9.24 -19.18
CA ASP A 153 6.13 -10.65 -19.29
C ASP A 153 4.94 -11.62 -19.17
N SER A 154 3.77 -11.11 -18.74
CA SER A 154 2.54 -11.91 -18.58
C SER A 154 2.73 -13.14 -17.68
N ALA A 155 3.69 -13.10 -16.77
CA ALA A 155 4.04 -14.19 -15.89
C ALA A 155 3.32 -14.06 -14.55
N ILE A 156 2.92 -15.19 -13.98
CA ILE A 156 2.46 -15.32 -12.60
C ILE A 156 3.46 -16.24 -11.90
N LEU A 157 4.12 -15.75 -10.87
CA LEU A 157 5.08 -16.51 -10.08
C LEU A 157 4.52 -16.73 -8.68
N GLN A 158 4.80 -17.90 -8.14
CA GLN A 158 4.46 -18.28 -6.78
C GLN A 158 5.74 -18.52 -6.00
N TRP A 159 5.83 -17.94 -4.82
CA TRP A 159 6.96 -18.00 -3.91
C TRP A 159 6.53 -18.68 -2.63
N GLU A 160 7.31 -19.59 -2.13
CA GLU A 160 7.13 -20.22 -0.83
C GLU A 160 7.90 -19.41 0.22
N ILE A 161 7.28 -19.17 1.36
CA ILE A 161 7.86 -18.39 2.47
C ILE A 161 8.34 -19.41 3.52
N GLU A 162 9.65 -19.45 3.75
CA GLU A 162 10.32 -20.33 4.71
C GLU A 162 10.68 -19.60 6.02
#